data_21b9330161550597c41c88d1ff4bb8ea
#
_entry.id   21b9330161550597c41c88d1ff4bb8ea
#
_cell.length_a   1.000
_cell.length_b   1.000
_cell.length_c   1.000
_cell.angle_alpha   90.00
_cell.angle_beta   90.00
_cell.angle_gamma   90.00
#
_symmetry.space_group_name_H-M   'P 1'
#
loop_
_entity.id
_entity.type
_entity.pdbx_description
1 polymer ?
#
loop_
_entity_poly.entity_id
_entity_poly.type
_entity_poly.pdbx_seq_one_letter_code
_entity_poly.pdbx_strand_id
1 'polypeptide(L)'
;MVSQSKREYLARIKDRYRHASRKGKSRILEEFCEVCGHHRKHAIRLLGADGRTRKKKPGRPSKCGPEEIRVLEDIWLNADRPCSARFVGMIRLWLPFYERRHGDLEAASREKLLSIRPRTLDRVLRTLRKKHGSRGLSGTRHGDYLKSRIPIKISHADVTEPGFIQADTVAHCDGSLKGDFVWSLTFTDVFTGWTENGAVWNKGEAGVHQLLRDMEDRVPFRIKGFHTDNGGEFINHHLHRFYRDRDNPVQMTRGRPGKKNDNPHVEQKNYTHVRLLLGYQRIDNPALIK
;
A
#
# COMPACT_ATOMS: atom_id res chain seq x y z
N MET A 1 -18.88 -21.20 -17.32
CA MET A 1 -18.15 -20.55 -18.46
C MET A 1 -17.11 -19.58 -17.92
N VAL A 2 -15.91 -19.59 -18.51
CA VAL A 2 -14.82 -18.62 -18.21
C VAL A 2 -15.25 -17.22 -18.67
N SER A 3 -14.76 -16.16 -18.02
CA SER A 3 -15.13 -14.75 -18.31
C SER A 3 -14.95 -14.34 -19.78
N GLN A 4 -13.95 -14.87 -20.47
CA GLN A 4 -13.68 -14.60 -21.87
C GLN A 4 -14.75 -15.22 -22.79
N SER A 5 -15.11 -16.47 -22.56
CA SER A 5 -16.17 -17.19 -23.33
C SER A 5 -17.53 -16.51 -23.20
N LYS A 6 -17.86 -15.93 -22.04
CA LYS A 6 -19.09 -15.15 -21.84
C LYS A 6 -19.11 -13.87 -22.69
N ARG A 7 -17.95 -13.20 -22.86
CA ARG A 7 -17.83 -11.99 -23.70
C ARG A 7 -17.99 -12.30 -25.18
N GLU A 8 -17.37 -13.37 -25.65
CA GLU A 8 -17.48 -13.83 -27.03
C GLU A 8 -18.88 -14.26 -27.38
N TYR A 9 -19.54 -15.01 -26.49
CA TYR A 9 -20.96 -15.41 -26.64
C TYR A 9 -21.90 -14.18 -26.67
N LEU A 10 -21.68 -13.21 -25.76
CA LEU A 10 -22.43 -11.95 -25.76
C LEU A 10 -22.28 -11.20 -27.09
N ALA A 11 -21.06 -11.10 -27.63
CA ALA A 11 -20.81 -10.40 -28.89
C ALA A 11 -21.62 -11.03 -30.07
N ARG A 12 -21.61 -12.36 -30.15
CA ARG A 12 -22.33 -13.10 -31.21
C ARG A 12 -23.86 -13.02 -31.08
N ILE A 13 -24.40 -13.12 -29.86
CA ILE A 13 -25.85 -13.16 -29.64
C ILE A 13 -26.49 -11.76 -29.71
N LYS A 14 -25.71 -10.70 -29.54
CA LYS A 14 -26.16 -9.31 -29.46
C LYS A 14 -26.85 -8.84 -30.77
N ASP A 15 -26.27 -9.19 -31.91
CA ASP A 15 -26.86 -8.85 -33.21
C ASP A 15 -28.15 -9.62 -33.46
N ARG A 16 -28.20 -10.92 -33.12
CA ARG A 16 -29.40 -11.73 -33.18
C ARG A 16 -30.51 -11.16 -32.29
N TYR A 17 -30.18 -10.70 -31.10
CA TYR A 17 -31.12 -10.06 -30.17
C TYR A 17 -31.68 -8.73 -30.72
N ARG A 18 -30.87 -7.92 -31.37
CA ARG A 18 -31.29 -6.63 -31.93
C ARG A 18 -32.35 -6.78 -33.00
N HIS A 19 -32.18 -7.73 -33.90
CA HIS A 19 -33.07 -7.97 -35.05
C HIS A 19 -34.23 -8.91 -34.75
N ALA A 20 -34.30 -9.47 -33.55
CA ALA A 20 -35.35 -10.41 -33.17
C ALA A 20 -36.69 -9.70 -32.86
N SER A 21 -37.81 -10.37 -33.16
CA SER A 21 -39.15 -9.98 -32.74
C SER A 21 -39.29 -9.98 -31.21
N ARG A 22 -40.35 -9.41 -30.67
CA ARG A 22 -40.61 -9.36 -29.23
C ARG A 22 -40.56 -10.76 -28.57
N LYS A 23 -41.21 -11.76 -29.21
CA LYS A 23 -41.13 -13.16 -28.72
C LYS A 23 -39.74 -13.76 -28.87
N GLY A 24 -39.03 -13.45 -29.96
CA GLY A 24 -37.64 -13.87 -30.16
C GLY A 24 -36.69 -13.30 -29.14
N LYS A 25 -36.83 -12.02 -28.77
CA LYS A 25 -36.05 -11.38 -27.71
C LYS A 25 -36.23 -12.07 -26.35
N SER A 26 -37.44 -12.49 -26.00
CA SER A 26 -37.66 -13.22 -24.74
C SER A 26 -36.93 -14.56 -24.73
N ARG A 27 -36.98 -15.33 -25.80
CA ARG A 27 -36.27 -16.62 -25.92
C ARG A 27 -34.75 -16.45 -25.83
N ILE A 28 -34.20 -15.45 -26.54
CA ILE A 28 -32.76 -15.16 -26.49
C ILE A 28 -32.32 -14.71 -25.08
N LEU A 29 -33.14 -13.95 -24.36
CA LEU A 29 -32.89 -13.58 -22.99
C LEU A 29 -32.87 -14.77 -22.04
N GLU A 30 -33.80 -15.70 -22.19
CA GLU A 30 -33.85 -16.92 -21.38
C GLU A 30 -32.63 -17.79 -21.63
N GLU A 31 -32.29 -18.06 -22.88
CA GLU A 31 -31.08 -18.76 -23.29
C GLU A 31 -29.81 -18.10 -22.73
N PHE A 32 -29.68 -16.78 -22.84
CA PHE A 32 -28.54 -16.06 -22.38
C PHE A 32 -28.40 -16.06 -20.84
N CYS A 33 -29.54 -15.99 -20.12
CA CYS A 33 -29.56 -16.09 -18.66
C CYS A 33 -29.12 -17.47 -18.18
N GLU A 34 -29.63 -18.52 -18.82
CA GLU A 34 -29.33 -19.91 -18.50
C GLU A 34 -27.85 -20.25 -18.75
N VAL A 35 -27.33 -19.92 -19.93
CA VAL A 35 -25.93 -20.20 -20.32
C VAL A 35 -24.90 -19.40 -19.52
N CYS A 36 -25.21 -18.14 -19.27
CA CYS A 36 -24.24 -17.22 -18.59
C CYS A 36 -24.46 -17.10 -17.08
N GLY A 37 -25.57 -17.60 -16.54
CA GLY A 37 -25.92 -17.44 -15.12
C GLY A 37 -26.20 -15.98 -14.73
N HIS A 38 -26.77 -15.18 -15.64
CA HIS A 38 -27.07 -13.78 -15.37
C HIS A 38 -28.54 -13.59 -14.98
N HIS A 39 -28.78 -12.68 -14.03
CA HIS A 39 -30.13 -12.23 -13.72
C HIS A 39 -30.72 -11.48 -14.92
N ARG A 40 -32.02 -11.71 -15.22
CA ARG A 40 -32.75 -11.19 -16.40
C ARG A 40 -32.57 -9.68 -16.63
N LYS A 41 -32.65 -8.84 -15.59
CA LYS A 41 -32.43 -7.38 -15.70
C LYS A 41 -31.01 -7.04 -16.16
N HIS A 42 -30.02 -7.81 -15.72
CA HIS A 42 -28.63 -7.63 -16.14
C HIS A 42 -28.42 -8.04 -17.60
N ALA A 43 -29.03 -9.17 -18.02
CA ALA A 43 -28.99 -9.65 -19.39
C ALA A 43 -29.61 -8.64 -20.37
N ILE A 44 -30.78 -8.07 -20.05
CA ILE A 44 -31.43 -7.01 -20.84
C ILE A 44 -30.47 -5.82 -21.04
N ARG A 45 -29.80 -5.38 -19.97
CA ARG A 45 -28.83 -4.25 -20.03
C ARG A 45 -27.63 -4.57 -20.91
N LEU A 46 -27.11 -5.80 -20.84
CA LEU A 46 -25.95 -6.22 -21.64
C LEU A 46 -26.30 -6.35 -23.13
N LEU A 47 -27.43 -6.96 -23.46
CA LEU A 47 -27.89 -7.20 -24.83
C LEU A 47 -28.44 -5.93 -25.49
N GLY A 48 -29.09 -5.06 -24.71
CA GLY A 48 -29.63 -3.78 -25.16
C GLY A 48 -28.65 -2.63 -25.21
N ALA A 49 -27.45 -2.77 -24.61
CA ALA A 49 -26.46 -1.72 -24.64
C ALA A 49 -25.93 -1.52 -26.07
N ASP A 50 -26.28 -0.44 -26.72
CA ASP A 50 -25.57 0.00 -27.90
C ASP A 50 -24.09 0.22 -27.49
N GLY A 51 -23.14 -0.29 -28.28
CA GLY A 51 -21.71 -0.15 -28.02
C GLY A 51 -21.19 1.30 -27.92
N ARG A 52 -22.11 2.26 -27.90
CA ARG A 52 -21.83 3.66 -27.58
C ARG A 52 -21.51 3.73 -26.09
N THR A 53 -20.23 3.76 -25.77
CA THR A 53 -19.77 4.22 -24.45
C THR A 53 -20.41 5.60 -24.20
N ARG A 54 -21.36 5.68 -23.26
CA ARG A 54 -21.88 6.98 -22.82
C ARG A 54 -20.65 7.83 -22.47
N LYS A 55 -20.37 8.84 -23.29
CA LYS A 55 -19.34 9.84 -22.97
C LYS A 55 -19.65 10.33 -21.56
N LYS A 56 -18.77 10.03 -20.61
CA LYS A 56 -18.93 10.58 -19.25
C LYS A 56 -19.04 12.08 -19.40
N LYS A 57 -20.11 12.68 -18.84
CA LYS A 57 -20.21 14.12 -18.77
C LYS A 57 -18.91 14.65 -18.18
N PRO A 58 -18.31 15.72 -18.74
CA PRO A 58 -17.12 16.30 -18.17
C PRO A 58 -17.40 16.67 -16.71
N GLY A 59 -16.56 16.18 -15.80
CA GLY A 59 -16.65 16.54 -14.39
C GLY A 59 -16.32 18.01 -14.17
N ARG A 60 -16.47 18.49 -12.92
CA ARG A 60 -16.01 19.83 -12.53
C ARG A 60 -14.56 20.03 -12.98
N PRO A 61 -14.23 21.14 -13.66
CA PRO A 61 -12.87 21.43 -14.10
C PRO A 61 -11.89 21.38 -12.94
N SER A 62 -10.65 20.93 -13.21
CA SER A 62 -9.60 20.89 -12.20
C SER A 62 -9.27 22.30 -11.74
N LYS A 63 -9.06 22.48 -10.43
CA LYS A 63 -8.59 23.76 -9.89
C LYS A 63 -7.12 24.05 -10.24
N CYS A 64 -6.33 23.01 -10.53
CA CYS A 64 -4.93 23.11 -10.93
C CYS A 64 -4.82 22.81 -12.41
N GLY A 65 -4.22 23.71 -13.16
CA GLY A 65 -3.83 23.54 -14.54
C GLY A 65 -2.50 22.78 -14.69
N PRO A 66 -2.02 22.63 -15.93
CA PRO A 66 -0.75 21.93 -16.20
C PRO A 66 0.47 22.59 -15.54
N GLU A 67 0.46 23.91 -15.42
CA GLU A 67 1.54 24.69 -14.80
C GLU A 67 1.61 24.41 -13.29
N GLU A 68 0.51 24.57 -12.57
CA GLU A 68 0.46 24.30 -11.14
C GLU A 68 0.79 22.82 -10.83
N ILE A 69 0.38 21.90 -11.70
CA ILE A 69 0.73 20.47 -11.54
C ILE A 69 2.24 20.25 -11.68
N ARG A 70 2.90 20.92 -12.62
CA ARG A 70 4.35 20.84 -12.82
C ARG A 70 5.12 21.37 -11.60
N VAL A 71 4.72 22.54 -11.09
CA VAL A 71 5.28 23.12 -9.86
C VAL A 71 5.13 22.16 -8.68
N LEU A 72 3.92 21.62 -8.49
CA LEU A 72 3.64 20.65 -7.42
C LEU A 72 4.44 19.36 -7.57
N GLU A 73 4.63 18.87 -8.80
CA GLU A 73 5.43 17.68 -9.08
C GLU A 73 6.90 17.90 -8.71
N ASP A 74 7.48 19.01 -9.16
CA ASP A 74 8.89 19.32 -8.90
C ASP A 74 9.17 19.51 -7.40
N ILE A 75 8.37 20.33 -6.71
CA ILE A 75 8.52 20.52 -5.27
C ILE A 75 8.30 19.18 -4.51
N TRP A 76 7.30 18.39 -4.91
CA TRP A 76 6.98 17.13 -4.25
C TRP A 76 8.08 16.10 -4.37
N LEU A 77 8.76 16.04 -5.53
CA LEU A 77 9.90 15.14 -5.76
C LEU A 77 11.12 15.58 -4.94
N ASN A 78 11.43 16.89 -4.95
CA ASN A 78 12.59 17.43 -4.23
C ASN A 78 12.40 17.44 -2.69
N ALA A 79 11.14 17.41 -2.23
CA ALA A 79 10.78 17.34 -0.82
C ALA A 79 10.56 15.89 -0.30
N ASP A 80 11.09 14.89 -0.97
CA ASP A 80 10.97 13.46 -0.61
C ASP A 80 9.53 12.93 -0.55
N ARG A 81 8.70 13.39 -1.48
CA ARG A 81 7.34 12.86 -1.71
C ARG A 81 6.42 12.86 -0.47
N PRO A 82 6.31 13.97 0.27
CA PRO A 82 5.50 14.03 1.48
C PRO A 82 4.03 13.73 1.22
N CYS A 83 3.29 13.33 2.27
CA CYS A 83 1.84 13.21 2.20
C CYS A 83 1.19 14.58 2.02
N SER A 84 -0.04 14.63 1.47
CA SER A 84 -0.74 15.89 1.15
C SER A 84 -0.91 16.82 2.36
N ALA A 85 -1.14 16.29 3.55
CA ALA A 85 -1.32 17.08 4.76
C ALA A 85 -0.03 17.87 5.14
N ARG A 86 1.14 17.21 5.06
CA ARG A 86 2.45 17.87 5.28
C ARG A 86 2.80 18.78 4.10
N PHE A 87 2.54 18.31 2.89
CA PHE A 87 2.94 19.03 1.69
C PHE A 87 2.27 20.40 1.55
N VAL A 88 1.01 20.56 1.96
CA VAL A 88 0.34 21.89 1.96
C VAL A 88 1.15 22.93 2.74
N GLY A 89 1.62 22.60 3.94
CA GLY A 89 2.47 23.52 4.72
C GLY A 89 3.84 23.80 4.07
N MET A 90 4.41 22.79 3.41
CA MET A 90 5.71 22.88 2.74
C MET A 90 5.68 23.72 1.48
N ILE A 91 4.58 23.76 0.72
CA ILE A 91 4.47 24.55 -0.52
C ILE A 91 4.87 26.01 -0.29
N ARG A 92 4.41 26.63 0.79
CA ARG A 92 4.75 28.02 1.12
C ARG A 92 6.24 28.23 1.32
N LEU A 93 6.92 27.27 1.91
CA LEU A 93 8.37 27.34 2.20
C LEU A 93 9.21 27.06 0.94
N TRP A 94 8.76 26.15 0.09
CA TRP A 94 9.50 25.71 -1.10
C TRP A 94 9.29 26.57 -2.34
N LEU A 95 8.15 27.25 -2.42
CA LEU A 95 7.79 28.05 -3.60
C LEU A 95 8.83 29.12 -3.96
N PRO A 96 9.43 29.89 -3.00
CA PRO A 96 10.47 30.86 -3.33
C PRO A 96 11.75 30.23 -3.91
N PHE A 97 12.08 28.99 -3.50
CA PHE A 97 13.22 28.26 -4.07
C PHE A 97 12.93 27.76 -5.48
N TYR A 98 11.68 27.32 -5.72
CA TYR A 98 11.25 26.97 -7.06
C TYR A 98 11.30 28.18 -8.01
N GLU A 99 10.73 29.33 -7.62
CA GLU A 99 10.71 30.56 -8.40
C GLU A 99 12.15 31.07 -8.70
N ARG A 100 13.05 30.98 -7.75
CA ARG A 100 14.48 31.34 -7.95
C ARG A 100 15.16 30.46 -9.03
N ARG A 101 14.76 29.21 -9.16
CA ARG A 101 15.35 28.26 -10.09
C ARG A 101 14.71 28.28 -11.48
N HIS A 102 13.40 28.51 -11.55
CA HIS A 102 12.61 28.34 -12.77
C HIS A 102 12.01 29.64 -13.28
N GLY A 103 12.17 30.75 -12.57
CA GLY A 103 11.52 32.02 -12.84
C GLY A 103 10.22 32.22 -12.07
N ASP A 104 9.80 33.48 -11.97
CA ASP A 104 8.61 33.87 -11.22
C ASP A 104 7.34 33.27 -11.84
N LEU A 105 6.45 32.80 -10.98
CA LEU A 105 5.15 32.31 -11.39
C LEU A 105 4.16 33.45 -11.57
N GLU A 106 3.21 33.27 -12.45
CA GLU A 106 2.06 34.18 -12.57
C GLU A 106 1.34 34.30 -11.20
N ALA A 107 0.99 35.54 -10.82
CA ALA A 107 0.37 35.81 -9.51
C ALA A 107 -0.86 34.93 -9.23
N ALA A 108 -1.69 34.69 -10.27
CA ALA A 108 -2.86 33.83 -10.16
C ALA A 108 -2.50 32.35 -9.88
N SER A 109 -1.45 31.79 -10.50
CA SER A 109 -0.97 30.44 -10.29
C SER A 109 -0.34 30.31 -8.89
N ARG A 110 0.41 31.32 -8.46
CA ARG A 110 1.01 31.39 -7.13
C ARG A 110 -0.06 31.40 -6.02
N GLU A 111 -1.11 32.20 -6.17
CA GLU A 111 -2.22 32.25 -5.21
C GLU A 111 -2.96 30.90 -5.12
N LYS A 112 -3.24 30.26 -6.26
CA LYS A 112 -3.85 28.92 -6.31
C LYS A 112 -3.02 27.88 -5.55
N LEU A 113 -1.69 27.91 -5.71
CA LEU A 113 -0.78 26.98 -5.03
C LEU A 113 -0.78 27.21 -3.51
N LEU A 114 -0.76 28.47 -3.07
CA LEU A 114 -0.77 28.84 -1.65
C LEU A 114 -2.12 28.55 -0.96
N SER A 115 -3.22 28.59 -1.72
CA SER A 115 -4.58 28.34 -1.22
C SER A 115 -5.04 26.87 -1.40
N ILE A 116 -4.17 25.98 -1.86
CA ILE A 116 -4.53 24.60 -2.14
C ILE A 116 -4.88 23.83 -0.85
N ARG A 117 -5.99 23.08 -0.90
CA ARG A 117 -6.41 22.25 0.25
C ARG A 117 -5.86 20.83 0.14
N PRO A 118 -5.61 20.14 1.27
CA PRO A 118 -5.06 18.78 1.28
C PRO A 118 -5.84 17.82 0.37
N ARG A 119 -7.17 17.85 0.38
CA ARG A 119 -8.03 16.99 -0.44
C ARG A 119 -7.88 17.25 -1.96
N THR A 120 -7.62 18.49 -2.35
CA THR A 120 -7.35 18.83 -3.77
C THR A 120 -5.97 18.33 -4.16
N LEU A 121 -5.00 18.54 -3.29
CA LEU A 121 -3.63 18.06 -3.46
C LEU A 121 -3.57 16.52 -3.55
N ASP A 122 -4.33 15.79 -2.75
CA ASP A 122 -4.42 14.32 -2.85
C ASP A 122 -4.85 13.83 -4.23
N ARG A 123 -5.76 14.57 -4.90
CA ARG A 123 -6.17 14.24 -6.28
C ARG A 123 -5.04 14.41 -7.28
N VAL A 124 -4.29 15.51 -7.16
CA VAL A 124 -3.11 15.77 -8.00
C VAL A 124 -2.04 14.72 -7.73
N LEU A 125 -1.67 14.54 -6.47
CA LEU A 125 -0.65 13.58 -6.05
C LEU A 125 -1.01 12.12 -6.41
N ARG A 126 -2.29 11.76 -6.49
CA ARG A 126 -2.70 10.42 -6.95
C ARG A 126 -2.17 10.10 -8.34
N THR A 127 -2.21 11.06 -9.25
CA THR A 127 -1.69 10.91 -10.61
C THR A 127 -0.16 10.88 -10.62
N LEU A 128 0.48 11.75 -9.85
CA LEU A 128 1.92 11.81 -9.70
C LEU A 128 2.48 10.54 -9.04
N ARG A 129 1.84 10.03 -8.00
CA ARG A 129 2.20 8.74 -7.37
C ARG A 129 2.11 7.56 -8.33
N LYS A 130 1.15 7.56 -9.27
CA LYS A 130 1.09 6.54 -10.34
C LYS A 130 2.24 6.66 -11.34
N LYS A 131 2.65 7.89 -11.64
CA LYS A 131 3.74 8.19 -12.58
C LYS A 131 5.11 7.83 -11.97
N HIS A 132 5.34 8.16 -10.70
CA HIS A 132 6.63 8.05 -10.01
C HIS A 132 6.68 6.98 -8.92
N GLY A 133 5.61 6.23 -8.70
CA GLY A 133 5.51 5.25 -7.62
C GLY A 133 5.69 3.82 -8.12
N SER A 134 6.59 3.08 -7.49
CA SER A 134 6.61 1.63 -7.54
C SER A 134 5.77 1.06 -6.40
N ARG A 135 5.16 -0.12 -6.59
CA ARG A 135 4.39 -0.82 -5.54
C ARG A 135 5.17 -2.05 -5.10
N GLY A 136 5.44 -2.13 -3.78
CA GLY A 136 5.92 -3.37 -3.18
C GLY A 136 4.82 -4.44 -3.18
N LEU A 137 5.21 -5.70 -3.29
CA LEU A 137 4.34 -6.85 -3.12
C LEU A 137 4.39 -7.34 -1.67
N SER A 138 3.25 -7.81 -1.15
CA SER A 138 3.16 -8.46 0.16
C SER A 138 3.21 -9.98 -0.01
N GLY A 139 4.10 -10.65 0.74
CA GLY A 139 4.30 -12.09 0.70
C GLY A 139 3.72 -12.84 1.90
N THR A 140 2.75 -12.28 2.61
CA THR A 140 2.22 -12.83 3.86
C THR A 140 1.30 -14.03 3.62
N ARG A 141 1.54 -15.16 4.32
CA ARG A 141 0.65 -16.33 4.42
C ARG A 141 -0.03 -16.35 5.79
N HIS A 142 -1.26 -16.86 5.85
CA HIS A 142 -2.07 -16.88 7.08
C HIS A 142 -1.82 -18.16 7.89
N GLY A 143 -1.44 -18.02 9.16
CA GLY A 143 -1.41 -19.10 10.16
C GLY A 143 -2.45 -18.83 11.26
N ASP A 144 -3.46 -19.71 11.43
CA ASP A 144 -4.66 -19.33 12.21
C ASP A 144 -4.59 -19.61 13.72
N TYR A 145 -3.85 -20.63 14.18
CA TYR A 145 -3.89 -21.06 15.59
C TYR A 145 -3.23 -20.08 16.57
N LEU A 146 -2.03 -19.58 16.25
CA LEU A 146 -1.33 -18.64 17.12
C LEU A 146 -1.97 -17.26 17.15
N LYS A 147 -2.63 -16.86 16.06
CA LYS A 147 -3.34 -15.58 15.98
C LYS A 147 -4.43 -15.45 17.02
N SER A 148 -5.08 -16.55 17.42
CA SER A 148 -6.10 -16.50 18.48
C SER A 148 -5.51 -16.22 19.88
N ARG A 149 -4.23 -16.49 20.10
CA ARG A 149 -3.53 -16.30 21.38
C ARG A 149 -2.80 -14.97 21.50
N ILE A 150 -2.45 -14.34 20.38
CA ILE A 150 -1.78 -13.04 20.37
C ILE A 150 -2.85 -11.94 20.25
N PRO A 151 -3.03 -11.09 21.26
CA PRO A 151 -4.09 -10.08 21.27
C PRO A 151 -3.90 -9.05 20.15
N ILE A 152 -5.01 -8.55 19.62
CA ILE A 152 -5.04 -7.43 18.70
C ILE A 152 -4.89 -6.13 19.50
N LYS A 153 -3.93 -5.27 19.08
CA LYS A 153 -3.77 -3.92 19.58
C LYS A 153 -3.90 -2.93 18.43
N ILE A 154 -4.76 -1.94 18.54
CA ILE A 154 -5.10 -0.99 17.47
C ILE A 154 -4.40 0.35 17.67
N SER A 155 -4.22 0.75 18.92
CA SER A 155 -3.63 2.03 19.29
C SER A 155 -2.45 1.81 20.23
N HIS A 156 -1.45 2.67 20.10
CA HIS A 156 -0.28 2.71 20.97
C HIS A 156 -0.19 4.04 21.73
N ALA A 157 -1.32 4.76 21.86
CA ALA A 157 -1.39 6.03 22.60
C ALA A 157 -1.13 5.88 24.09
N ASP A 158 -1.23 4.66 24.60
CA ASP A 158 -0.92 4.27 25.98
C ASP A 158 0.57 4.04 26.25
N VAL A 159 1.41 4.09 25.21
CA VAL A 159 2.86 3.91 25.35
C VAL A 159 3.50 5.20 25.80
N THR A 160 4.02 5.22 27.04
CA THR A 160 4.61 6.41 27.69
C THR A 160 6.10 6.27 27.98
N GLU A 161 6.70 5.16 27.62
CA GLU A 161 8.12 4.86 27.87
C GLU A 161 8.72 3.97 26.76
N PRO A 162 10.05 3.92 26.63
CA PRO A 162 10.73 3.07 25.64
C PRO A 162 10.51 1.57 25.88
N GLY A 163 10.62 0.79 24.82
CA GLY A 163 10.57 -0.67 24.84
C GLY A 163 9.35 -1.28 24.18
N PHE A 164 8.45 -0.50 23.58
CA PHE A 164 7.32 -0.99 22.80
C PHE A 164 7.64 -0.90 21.30
N ILE A 165 7.96 -2.04 20.73
CA ILE A 165 8.47 -2.16 19.37
C ILE A 165 7.38 -2.48 18.37
N GLN A 166 7.39 -1.79 17.24
CA GLN A 166 6.73 -2.22 16.02
C GLN A 166 7.76 -2.81 15.06
N ALA A 167 7.49 -4.01 14.54
CA ALA A 167 8.34 -4.70 13.58
C ALA A 167 7.59 -5.04 12.28
N ASP A 168 8.29 -4.91 11.15
CA ASP A 168 7.77 -5.26 9.83
C ASP A 168 8.91 -5.62 8.87
N THR A 169 8.58 -6.33 7.81
CA THR A 169 9.53 -6.77 6.78
C THR A 169 9.27 -6.12 5.43
N VAL A 170 10.34 -5.80 4.73
CA VAL A 170 10.31 -5.20 3.38
C VAL A 170 10.96 -6.15 2.38
N ALA A 171 10.18 -6.61 1.40
CA ALA A 171 10.64 -7.48 0.32
C ALA A 171 11.45 -6.70 -0.74
N HIS A 172 12.66 -7.15 -1.05
CA HIS A 172 13.45 -6.64 -2.18
C HIS A 172 13.31 -7.58 -3.38
N CYS A 173 12.18 -7.52 -4.09
CA CYS A 173 11.75 -8.53 -5.05
C CYS A 173 11.44 -8.03 -6.47
N ASP A 174 11.52 -6.72 -6.73
CA ASP A 174 11.23 -6.09 -8.06
C ASP A 174 9.97 -6.64 -8.75
N GLY A 175 8.86 -6.66 -8.02
CA GLY A 175 7.57 -7.10 -8.57
C GLY A 175 7.37 -8.61 -8.70
N SER A 176 8.35 -9.46 -8.35
CA SER A 176 8.22 -10.93 -8.37
C SER A 176 8.65 -11.57 -7.06
N LEU A 177 7.73 -12.30 -6.42
CA LEU A 177 8.01 -13.08 -5.20
C LEU A 177 8.62 -14.47 -5.47
N LYS A 178 8.96 -14.80 -6.72
CA LYS A 178 9.57 -16.08 -7.08
C LYS A 178 11.05 -16.10 -6.74
N GLY A 179 11.53 -17.25 -6.23
CA GLY A 179 12.93 -17.46 -5.85
C GLY A 179 13.33 -16.71 -4.59
N ASP A 180 14.63 -16.77 -4.30
CA ASP A 180 15.21 -16.22 -3.09
C ASP A 180 15.69 -14.79 -3.27
N PHE A 181 15.55 -13.97 -2.26
CA PHE A 181 15.97 -12.57 -2.24
C PHE A 181 16.06 -12.04 -0.81
N VAL A 182 16.68 -10.89 -0.66
CA VAL A 182 16.86 -10.20 0.62
C VAL A 182 15.54 -9.60 1.11
N TRP A 183 15.32 -9.72 2.40
CA TRP A 183 14.29 -8.99 3.14
C TRP A 183 14.96 -8.06 4.14
N SER A 184 14.52 -6.81 4.20
CA SER A 184 14.88 -5.93 5.31
C SER A 184 13.85 -6.09 6.43
N LEU A 185 14.35 -6.19 7.66
CA LEU A 185 13.55 -6.12 8.88
C LEU A 185 13.73 -4.73 9.49
N THR A 186 12.64 -4.06 9.76
CA THR A 186 12.62 -2.78 10.47
C THR A 186 12.01 -2.97 11.84
N PHE A 187 12.66 -2.43 12.85
CA PHE A 187 12.33 -2.57 14.26
C PHE A 187 12.32 -1.14 14.85
N THR A 188 11.13 -0.64 15.21
CA THR A 188 10.95 0.76 15.62
C THR A 188 10.30 0.85 16.99
N ASP A 189 10.93 1.54 17.94
CA ASP A 189 10.31 1.87 19.21
C ASP A 189 9.24 2.96 19.04
N VAL A 190 8.07 2.70 19.56
CA VAL A 190 6.90 3.58 19.39
C VAL A 190 7.07 4.92 20.10
N PHE A 191 7.69 4.90 21.28
CA PHE A 191 7.82 6.09 22.12
C PHE A 191 8.93 7.02 21.64
N THR A 192 10.13 6.49 21.41
CA THR A 192 11.31 7.29 21.04
C THR A 192 11.46 7.49 19.53
N GLY A 193 10.87 6.59 18.72
CA GLY A 193 11.13 6.51 17.31
C GLY A 193 12.51 5.91 16.96
N TRP A 194 13.25 5.40 17.94
CA TRP A 194 14.49 4.64 17.70
C TRP A 194 14.24 3.52 16.71
N THR A 195 15.11 3.38 15.73
CA THR A 195 14.89 2.44 14.65
C THR A 195 16.17 1.69 14.33
N GLU A 196 16.08 0.37 14.40
CA GLU A 196 17.07 -0.57 13.89
C GLU A 196 16.60 -1.18 12.59
N ASN A 197 17.54 -1.39 11.67
CA ASN A 197 17.31 -2.11 10.42
C ASN A 197 18.30 -3.24 10.30
N GLY A 198 17.85 -4.34 9.75
CA GLY A 198 18.70 -5.48 9.44
C GLY A 198 18.23 -6.17 8.18
N ALA A 199 19.08 -7.02 7.61
CA ALA A 199 18.80 -7.78 6.42
C ALA A 199 18.82 -9.28 6.72
N VAL A 200 17.93 -10.02 6.06
CA VAL A 200 17.87 -11.48 6.16
C VAL A 200 17.68 -12.10 4.78
N TRP A 201 18.35 -13.21 4.54
CA TRP A 201 18.15 -14.01 3.34
C TRP A 201 16.87 -14.81 3.46
N ASN A 202 15.94 -14.55 2.56
CA ASN A 202 14.57 -15.04 2.70
C ASN A 202 13.91 -14.59 4.01
N LYS A 203 12.66 -14.91 4.25
CA LYS A 203 12.00 -14.62 5.52
C LYS A 203 11.66 -15.88 6.31
N GLY A 204 12.64 -16.77 6.40
CA GLY A 204 12.54 -17.96 7.24
C GLY A 204 12.53 -17.62 8.73
N GLU A 205 11.74 -18.36 9.52
CA GLU A 205 11.57 -18.12 10.95
C GLU A 205 12.90 -18.03 11.72
N ALA A 206 13.85 -18.93 11.42
CA ALA A 206 15.14 -18.98 12.11
C ALA A 206 16.00 -17.73 11.81
N GLY A 207 16.08 -17.30 10.55
CA GLY A 207 16.85 -16.12 10.17
C GLY A 207 16.25 -14.84 10.76
N VAL A 208 14.94 -14.67 10.70
CA VAL A 208 14.23 -13.53 11.30
C VAL A 208 14.42 -13.53 12.83
N HIS A 209 14.35 -14.70 13.49
CA HIS A 209 14.54 -14.80 14.93
C HIS A 209 15.96 -14.44 15.36
N GLN A 210 16.98 -14.90 14.62
CA GLN A 210 18.37 -14.51 14.92
C GLN A 210 18.56 -13.00 14.72
N LEU A 211 18.10 -12.45 13.61
CA LEU A 211 18.20 -11.03 13.34
C LEU A 211 17.50 -10.18 14.41
N LEU A 212 16.33 -10.61 14.91
CA LEU A 212 15.63 -9.93 16.00
C LEU A 212 16.47 -9.89 17.29
N ARG A 213 17.19 -10.97 17.63
CA ARG A 213 18.11 -10.98 18.77
C ARG A 213 19.23 -9.96 18.60
N ASP A 214 19.89 -10.00 17.43
CA ASP A 214 20.99 -9.09 17.12
C ASP A 214 20.53 -7.62 17.15
N MET A 215 19.31 -7.34 16.74
CA MET A 215 18.71 -6.00 16.79
C MET A 215 18.35 -5.60 18.23
N GLU A 216 17.84 -6.53 19.04
CA GLU A 216 17.53 -6.29 20.45
C GLU A 216 18.79 -5.93 21.26
N ASP A 217 19.93 -6.55 20.97
CA ASP A 217 21.21 -6.25 21.63
C ASP A 217 21.74 -4.85 21.29
N ARG A 218 21.27 -4.24 20.20
CA ARG A 218 21.68 -2.88 19.77
C ARG A 218 20.83 -1.75 20.36
N VAL A 219 19.62 -2.04 20.84
CA VAL A 219 18.77 -0.97 21.43
C VAL A 219 19.21 -0.65 22.86
N PRO A 220 19.23 0.64 23.26
CA PRO A 220 19.71 1.05 24.58
C PRO A 220 18.66 0.91 25.69
N PHE A 221 17.59 0.17 25.46
CA PHE A 221 16.50 -0.04 26.42
C PHE A 221 15.96 -1.46 26.33
N ARG A 222 15.34 -1.90 27.40
CA ARG A 222 14.71 -3.24 27.46
C ARG A 222 13.42 -3.29 26.66
N ILE A 223 13.22 -4.38 25.89
CA ILE A 223 11.97 -4.64 25.19
C ILE A 223 10.88 -5.10 26.17
N LYS A 224 9.74 -4.45 26.14
CA LYS A 224 8.55 -4.71 26.97
C LYS A 224 7.36 -5.20 26.15
N GLY A 225 7.24 -4.68 24.92
CA GLY A 225 6.17 -5.06 24.00
C GLY A 225 6.69 -5.24 22.58
N PHE A 226 6.13 -6.19 21.84
CA PHE A 226 6.45 -6.47 20.44
C PHE A 226 5.17 -6.53 19.64
N HIS A 227 5.00 -5.59 18.74
CA HIS A 227 3.83 -5.46 17.89
C HIS A 227 4.20 -5.67 16.42
N THR A 228 3.42 -6.48 15.72
CA THR A 228 3.71 -6.85 14.34
C THR A 228 2.42 -6.96 13.51
N ASP A 229 2.56 -7.08 12.22
CA ASP A 229 1.47 -7.50 11.34
C ASP A 229 1.13 -9.00 11.56
N ASN A 230 0.32 -9.58 10.66
CA ASN A 230 -0.05 -10.99 10.75
C ASN A 230 0.91 -11.91 9.98
N GLY A 231 2.14 -11.51 9.75
CA GLY A 231 3.16 -12.29 9.04
C GLY A 231 3.59 -13.55 9.77
N GLY A 232 3.73 -14.68 9.05
CA GLY A 232 4.15 -15.95 9.63
C GLY A 232 5.58 -15.92 10.17
N GLU A 233 6.42 -15.03 9.65
CA GLU A 233 7.78 -14.79 10.13
C GLU A 233 7.83 -14.29 11.58
N PHE A 234 6.79 -13.56 12.03
CA PHE A 234 6.66 -13.06 13.39
C PHE A 234 5.67 -13.88 14.22
N ILE A 235 4.57 -14.34 13.60
CA ILE A 235 3.55 -15.15 14.29
C ILE A 235 3.87 -16.62 14.14
N ASN A 236 4.87 -17.07 14.91
CA ASN A 236 5.29 -18.46 14.97
C ASN A 236 5.57 -18.89 16.42
N HIS A 237 5.61 -20.21 16.65
CA HIS A 237 5.78 -20.78 17.99
C HIS A 237 7.15 -20.49 18.60
N HIS A 238 8.19 -20.33 17.78
CA HIS A 238 9.55 -20.08 18.26
C HIS A 238 9.66 -18.67 18.84
N LEU A 239 9.21 -17.66 18.09
CA LEU A 239 9.26 -16.27 18.55
C LEU A 239 8.30 -16.02 19.72
N HIS A 240 7.09 -16.61 19.67
CA HIS A 240 6.14 -16.50 20.76
C HIS A 240 6.69 -17.07 22.07
N ARG A 241 7.35 -18.25 22.05
CA ARG A 241 8.02 -18.82 23.22
C ARG A 241 9.20 -17.97 23.67
N PHE A 242 10.03 -17.52 22.76
CA PHE A 242 11.18 -16.68 23.04
C PHE A 242 10.81 -15.41 23.82
N TYR A 243 9.73 -14.74 23.47
CA TYR A 243 9.28 -13.55 24.18
C TYR A 243 8.50 -13.86 25.48
N ARG A 244 7.76 -14.95 25.51
CA ARG A 244 6.95 -15.33 26.68
C ARG A 244 7.78 -15.93 27.82
N ASP A 245 8.75 -16.78 27.50
CA ASP A 245 9.45 -17.66 28.48
C ASP A 245 10.72 -16.99 29.05
N ARG A 246 10.83 -15.67 28.96
CA ARG A 246 11.91 -14.87 29.57
C ARG A 246 11.60 -14.57 31.04
N ASP A 247 12.64 -14.30 31.84
CA ASP A 247 12.48 -13.78 33.22
C ASP A 247 11.59 -12.54 33.26
N ASN A 248 11.68 -11.77 32.18
CA ASN A 248 10.85 -10.59 31.96
C ASN A 248 10.10 -10.75 30.61
N PRO A 249 8.90 -11.31 30.63
CA PRO A 249 8.14 -11.58 29.41
C PRO A 249 7.87 -10.33 28.59
N VAL A 250 7.98 -10.46 27.27
CA VAL A 250 7.64 -9.40 26.31
C VAL A 250 6.21 -9.62 25.83
N GLN A 251 5.38 -8.60 25.94
CA GLN A 251 3.98 -8.65 25.51
C GLN A 251 3.90 -8.64 23.98
N MET A 252 3.60 -9.79 23.37
CA MET A 252 3.32 -9.81 21.93
C MET A 252 1.91 -9.34 21.65
N THR A 253 1.78 -8.47 20.63
CA THR A 253 0.51 -7.99 20.10
C THR A 253 0.56 -7.95 18.57
N ARG A 254 -0.59 -7.90 17.92
CA ARG A 254 -0.67 -7.85 16.46
C ARG A 254 -1.71 -6.87 15.97
N GLY A 255 -1.54 -6.40 14.75
CA GLY A 255 -2.52 -5.61 14.03
C GLY A 255 -3.73 -6.42 13.56
N ARG A 256 -4.80 -5.73 13.16
CA ARG A 256 -5.96 -6.37 12.54
C ARG A 256 -5.61 -6.87 11.14
N PRO A 257 -6.13 -8.03 10.72
CA PRO A 257 -5.93 -8.52 9.37
C PRO A 257 -6.38 -7.51 8.30
N GLY A 258 -5.49 -7.19 7.37
CA GLY A 258 -5.78 -6.29 6.25
C GLY A 258 -5.93 -4.80 6.59
N LYS A 259 -5.61 -4.37 7.81
CA LYS A 259 -5.64 -2.95 8.22
C LYS A 259 -4.22 -2.40 8.31
N LYS A 260 -3.80 -1.69 7.27
CA LYS A 260 -2.44 -1.13 7.17
C LYS A 260 -2.14 -0.03 8.20
N ASN A 261 -3.16 0.61 8.76
CA ASN A 261 -2.96 1.73 9.69
C ASN A 261 -2.64 1.29 11.14
N ASP A 262 -2.54 0.00 11.39
CA ASP A 262 -2.29 -0.51 12.74
C ASP A 262 -0.78 -0.51 13.10
N ASN A 263 0.14 -0.35 12.10
CA ASN A 263 1.60 -0.28 12.27
C ASN A 263 2.23 1.01 11.71
N PRO A 264 1.74 2.20 12.07
CA PRO A 264 2.12 3.44 11.39
C PRO A 264 3.58 3.85 11.59
N HIS A 265 4.18 3.54 12.75
CA HIS A 265 5.55 3.93 13.07
C HIS A 265 6.55 3.17 12.21
N VAL A 266 6.47 1.84 12.18
CA VAL A 266 7.36 1.00 11.37
C VAL A 266 7.11 1.17 9.86
N GLU A 267 5.85 1.34 9.43
CA GLU A 267 5.56 1.58 8.00
C GLU A 267 6.20 2.89 7.50
N GLN A 268 6.20 3.95 8.33
CA GLN A 268 6.90 5.18 8.02
C GLN A 268 8.41 4.94 7.87
N LYS A 269 9.01 4.17 8.79
CA LYS A 269 10.45 3.88 8.79
C LYS A 269 10.84 2.97 7.63
N ASN A 270 10.03 1.99 7.28
CA ASN A 270 10.21 1.19 6.06
C ASN A 270 10.32 2.06 4.81
N TYR A 271 9.56 3.14 4.73
CA TYR A 271 9.68 4.06 3.61
C TYR A 271 10.97 4.87 3.69
N THR A 272 11.23 5.54 4.83
CA THR A 272 12.33 6.51 4.96
C THR A 272 13.72 5.86 5.10
N HIS A 273 13.82 4.69 5.75
CA HIS A 273 15.09 4.02 6.04
C HIS A 273 15.42 2.88 5.08
N VAL A 274 14.41 2.33 4.41
CA VAL A 274 14.62 1.21 3.49
C VAL A 274 14.31 1.61 2.05
N ARG A 275 13.08 2.05 1.76
CA ARG A 275 12.65 2.29 0.38
C ARG A 275 13.31 3.51 -0.27
N LEU A 276 13.56 4.58 0.48
CA LEU A 276 14.28 5.74 -0.07
C LEU A 276 15.75 5.43 -0.36
N LEU A 277 16.38 4.55 0.41
CA LEU A 277 17.78 4.19 0.24
C LEU A 277 17.98 3.08 -0.82
N LEU A 278 17.21 1.99 -0.70
CA LEU A 278 17.40 0.77 -1.52
C LEU A 278 16.41 0.67 -2.68
N GLY A 279 15.37 1.51 -2.72
CA GLY A 279 14.35 1.45 -3.77
C GLY A 279 13.49 0.19 -3.71
N TYR A 280 13.04 -0.25 -4.88
CA TYR A 280 12.16 -1.41 -5.05
C TYR A 280 12.83 -2.55 -5.84
N GLN A 281 14.08 -2.38 -6.19
CA GLN A 281 14.85 -3.34 -6.98
C GLN A 281 14.97 -4.69 -6.26
N ARG A 282 15.26 -5.73 -7.05
CA ARG A 282 15.54 -7.07 -6.52
C ARG A 282 16.97 -7.12 -5.99
N ILE A 283 17.12 -7.69 -4.80
CA ILE A 283 18.43 -7.95 -4.19
C ILE A 283 18.49 -9.46 -3.97
N ASP A 284 19.19 -10.17 -4.84
CA ASP A 284 19.29 -11.63 -4.87
C ASP A 284 20.70 -12.17 -4.63
N ASN A 285 21.59 -11.33 -4.08
CA ASN A 285 22.92 -11.74 -3.65
C ASN A 285 23.00 -11.85 -2.13
N PRO A 286 23.12 -13.07 -1.56
CA PRO A 286 23.21 -13.27 -0.10
C PRO A 286 24.48 -12.68 0.52
N ALA A 287 25.56 -12.46 -0.25
CA ALA A 287 26.80 -11.87 0.24
C ALA A 287 26.64 -10.39 0.67
N LEU A 288 25.54 -9.75 0.29
CA LEU A 288 25.22 -8.38 0.72
C LEU A 288 24.63 -8.32 2.14
N ILE A 289 24.31 -9.47 2.74
CA ILE A 289 23.89 -9.56 4.14
C ILE A 289 25.15 -9.79 4.98
N LYS A 290 25.48 -8.79 5.77
CA LYS A 290 26.62 -8.83 6.72
C LYS A 290 26.13 -8.70 8.14
#